data_f55c3ce2966e832e839a9de2ce10f253
#
_entry.id   f55c3ce2966e832e839a9de2ce10f253
#
_cell.length_a   1.000
_cell.length_b   1.000
_cell.length_c   1.000
_cell.angle_alpha   90.00
_cell.angle_beta   90.00
_cell.angle_gamma   90.00
#
_symmetry.space_group_name_H-M   'P 1'
#
loop_
_entity.id
_entity.type
_entity.pdbx_description
1 polymer ?
#
loop_
_entity_poly.entity_id
_entity_poly.type
_entity_poly.pdbx_seq_one_letter_code
_entity_poly.pdbx_strand_id
1 'polypeptide(L)'
;MTLRPMSERKPPRTKLCGSRRTALTLFGLIASLIACHAASSLRVTAFSRDGVLAWTNAPVPGICTIQAASAPNGPWTPRQNTFATNSTGALTVPMAGGNCFHRMQAVAVPPTPQGFTNLVYAYGILETIAGSGFGRLDDVSYWSPYFEGVPATWAALSRPHIAMADRAGNVYIADKNGHSVLRVAPDGTIHTHAGTHVGGFNGEGPAPATTLQLNYPNGLWTRSDGIVYVLDTDNGRVRRVNTNGIMTTLFLATSDGSAINVGRGLWVRADEALAYFCAGTKLRSWTPAGGLKTLASGFSELGDLYVEPGGDVIVGDRGANYAYRIHPNGSQTILAGNGTTNGGGDGFSALATGLYGVRSPWPVPTGGYLLLTHDGCQLWYLDTAGIIHLLLNGSELTHNGDGAFFYNPYVPKISEGRAVTMDYEGNLLICESDYGYIRRIRFQRIPPPE
;
A
#
# COMPACT_ATOMS: atom_id res chain seq x y z
N MET A 1 64.44 21.79 -21.32
CA MET A 1 64.85 22.44 -20.08
C MET A 1 64.28 21.60 -18.98
N THR A 2 64.93 20.56 -18.60
CA THR A 2 65.88 20.30 -17.50
C THR A 2 65.54 21.10 -16.26
N LEU A 3 65.19 20.46 -15.13
CA LEU A 3 65.91 19.86 -14.05
C LEU A 3 65.02 19.71 -12.83
N ARG A 4 65.00 18.65 -12.25
CA ARG A 4 65.67 17.83 -11.18
C ARG A 4 65.06 18.03 -9.79
N PRO A 5 65.05 16.99 -8.97
CA PRO A 5 64.38 16.88 -7.68
C PRO A 5 65.37 17.07 -6.51
N MET A 6 64.85 17.37 -5.35
CA MET A 6 65.57 17.26 -4.04
C MET A 6 64.52 16.86 -2.98
N SER A 7 64.69 15.91 -2.24
CA SER A 7 65.61 15.23 -1.33
C SER A 7 64.95 15.16 0.05
N GLU A 8 64.94 13.96 0.58
CA GLU A 8 64.52 13.54 1.92
C GLU A 8 65.23 14.24 3.06
N ARG A 9 64.54 14.39 4.21
CA ARG A 9 65.19 14.34 5.50
C ARG A 9 64.30 13.62 6.54
N LYS A 10 64.87 12.61 7.15
CA LYS A 10 64.38 11.87 8.33
C LYS A 10 64.77 12.59 9.65
N PRO A 11 64.15 12.17 10.78
CA PRO A 11 64.10 12.90 12.05
C PRO A 11 65.23 12.52 13.01
N PRO A 12 65.35 13.16 14.17
CA PRO A 12 66.11 12.60 15.29
C PRO A 12 65.19 12.05 16.40
N ARG A 13 65.59 10.90 16.89
CA ARG A 13 65.14 10.27 18.14
C ARG A 13 65.83 10.97 19.30
N THR A 14 65.13 11.15 20.43
CA THR A 14 65.73 11.29 21.76
C THR A 14 64.99 10.42 22.78
N LYS A 15 65.79 9.82 23.65
CA LYS A 15 65.49 8.81 24.63
C LYS A 15 65.00 9.38 25.95
N LEU A 16 64.14 8.56 26.62
CA LEU A 16 64.04 8.17 28.01
C LEU A 16 64.57 9.11 29.13
N CYS A 17 63.70 9.41 30.09
CA CYS A 17 64.00 9.02 31.50
C CYS A 17 62.71 9.07 32.33
N GLY A 18 62.53 8.08 33.18
CA GLY A 18 61.33 7.80 33.96
C GLY A 18 61.30 8.52 35.31
N SER A 19 60.11 8.48 35.91
CA SER A 19 59.97 8.31 37.37
C SER A 19 58.54 7.92 37.70
N ARG A 20 58.42 6.90 38.53
CA ARG A 20 57.20 6.40 39.16
C ARG A 20 56.59 7.45 40.10
N ARG A 21 55.26 7.63 40.03
CA ARG A 21 54.45 7.88 41.22
C ARG A 21 53.04 7.32 40.99
N THR A 22 52.71 6.37 41.83
CA THR A 22 51.40 5.78 42.07
C THR A 22 50.41 6.83 42.52
N ALA A 23 49.28 6.94 41.78
CA ALA A 23 48.04 7.53 42.29
C ALA A 23 46.92 6.53 42.06
N LEU A 24 46.48 5.90 43.13
CA LEU A 24 45.24 5.11 43.19
C LEU A 24 44.09 6.09 43.02
N THR A 25 43.40 6.00 41.92
CA THR A 25 42.10 6.64 41.76
C THR A 25 41.05 5.53 41.74
N LEU A 26 40.27 5.48 42.80
CA LEU A 26 39.08 4.63 42.96
C LEU A 26 38.07 5.01 41.91
N PHE A 27 37.95 4.24 40.81
CA PHE A 27 36.79 4.28 39.92
C PHE A 27 35.68 3.42 40.52
N GLY A 28 34.69 4.10 41.11
CA GLY A 28 33.44 3.44 41.50
C GLY A 28 32.73 2.90 40.26
N LEU A 29 32.72 1.61 40.15
CA LEU A 29 31.86 0.88 39.20
C LEU A 29 30.41 1.10 39.65
N ILE A 30 29.70 2.05 39.03
CA ILE A 30 28.26 2.06 39.05
C ILE A 30 27.86 0.97 38.05
N ALA A 31 27.67 -0.26 38.56
CA ALA A 31 26.96 -1.30 37.84
C ALA A 31 25.50 -0.86 37.78
N SER A 32 25.10 -0.16 36.71
CA SER A 32 23.70 -0.08 36.34
C SER A 32 23.26 -1.51 36.00
N LEU A 33 22.54 -2.13 36.91
CA LEU A 33 21.72 -3.32 36.58
C LEU A 33 20.70 -2.88 35.53
N ILE A 34 21.07 -2.97 34.27
CA ILE A 34 20.10 -3.11 33.20
C ILE A 34 19.48 -4.48 33.46
N ALA A 35 18.30 -4.51 34.04
CA ALA A 35 17.47 -5.70 34.07
C ALA A 35 17.21 -6.08 32.62
N CYS A 36 18.05 -6.97 32.11
CA CYS A 36 17.81 -7.66 30.87
C CYS A 36 16.58 -8.54 31.10
N HIS A 37 15.40 -7.95 30.87
CA HIS A 37 14.20 -8.77 30.67
C HIS A 37 14.53 -9.61 29.45
N ALA A 38 14.81 -10.90 29.67
CA ALA A 38 14.92 -11.86 28.59
C ALA A 38 13.61 -11.75 27.81
N ALA A 39 13.67 -11.13 26.63
CA ALA A 39 12.53 -11.03 25.76
C ALA A 39 12.05 -12.46 25.54
N SER A 40 10.81 -12.75 25.95
CA SER A 40 10.24 -14.08 25.81
C SER A 40 10.30 -14.45 24.33
N SER A 41 11.05 -15.52 24.01
CA SER A 41 11.26 -15.92 22.61
C SER A 41 9.95 -16.30 21.95
N LEU A 42 9.76 -15.94 20.67
CA LEU A 42 8.66 -16.39 19.83
C LEU A 42 8.46 -17.91 20.01
N ARG A 43 7.24 -18.34 20.24
CA ARG A 43 6.90 -19.75 20.43
C ARG A 43 5.68 -20.12 19.58
N VAL A 44 5.80 -21.19 18.79
CA VAL A 44 4.65 -21.86 18.21
C VAL A 44 3.97 -22.66 19.34
N THR A 45 2.70 -22.38 19.59
CA THR A 45 1.93 -22.98 20.69
C THR A 45 1.02 -24.11 20.24
N ALA A 46 0.61 -24.09 18.96
CA ALA A 46 -0.20 -25.15 18.36
C ALA A 46 0.04 -25.22 16.84
N PHE A 47 -0.11 -26.41 16.28
CA PHE A 47 -0.24 -26.62 14.85
C PHE A 47 -1.25 -27.77 14.64
N SER A 48 -2.41 -27.41 14.08
CA SER A 48 -3.50 -28.37 13.89
C SER A 48 -3.36 -29.17 12.59
N ARG A 49 -4.13 -30.27 12.47
CA ARG A 49 -4.19 -31.06 11.23
C ARG A 49 -4.77 -30.28 10.05
N ASP A 50 -5.58 -29.26 10.33
CA ASP A 50 -6.17 -28.37 9.32
C ASP A 50 -5.23 -27.21 8.92
N GLY A 51 -3.96 -27.29 9.34
CA GLY A 51 -2.94 -26.30 8.99
C GLY A 51 -2.98 -25.02 9.83
N VAL A 52 -3.76 -24.95 10.91
CA VAL A 52 -3.76 -23.74 11.77
C VAL A 52 -2.53 -23.74 12.65
N LEU A 53 -1.65 -22.76 12.44
CA LEU A 53 -0.48 -22.48 13.24
C LEU A 53 -0.75 -21.32 14.20
N ALA A 54 -0.61 -21.54 15.50
CA ALA A 54 -0.77 -20.50 16.52
C ALA A 54 0.56 -20.22 17.23
N TRP A 55 0.72 -18.98 17.67
CA TRP A 55 1.97 -18.53 18.33
C TRP A 55 1.72 -17.55 19.46
N THR A 56 2.78 -17.33 20.24
CA THR A 56 2.87 -16.29 21.27
C THR A 56 4.25 -15.64 21.26
N ASN A 57 4.36 -14.47 21.93
CA ASN A 57 5.60 -13.70 22.05
C ASN A 57 6.19 -13.20 20.71
N ALA A 58 5.35 -12.96 19.70
CA ALA A 58 5.79 -12.23 18.53
C ALA A 58 6.14 -10.77 18.92
N PRO A 59 7.17 -10.16 18.32
CA PRO A 59 7.44 -8.73 18.49
C PRO A 59 6.28 -7.89 17.93
N VAL A 60 5.94 -6.79 18.60
CA VAL A 60 4.86 -5.87 18.19
C VAL A 60 5.40 -4.44 18.23
N PRO A 61 5.30 -3.67 17.12
CA PRO A 61 4.90 -4.11 15.78
C PRO A 61 5.94 -5.05 15.16
N GLY A 62 5.49 -6.01 14.37
CA GLY A 62 6.40 -6.99 13.78
C GLY A 62 5.83 -7.72 12.56
N ILE A 63 6.66 -8.60 12.01
CA ILE A 63 6.30 -9.48 10.90
C ILE A 63 6.73 -10.90 11.26
N CYS A 64 5.81 -11.83 11.13
CA CYS A 64 6.04 -13.26 11.29
C CYS A 64 6.13 -13.91 9.91
N THR A 65 7.19 -14.70 9.69
CA THR A 65 7.43 -15.48 8.47
C THR A 65 7.32 -16.95 8.77
N ILE A 66 6.40 -17.65 8.11
CA ILE A 66 6.30 -19.09 8.13
C ILE A 66 7.18 -19.66 7.03
N GLN A 67 8.01 -20.61 7.39
CA GLN A 67 8.91 -21.32 6.50
C GLN A 67 8.59 -22.81 6.50
N ALA A 68 8.81 -23.46 5.36
CA ALA A 68 8.62 -24.88 5.19
C ALA A 68 9.88 -25.55 4.66
N ALA A 69 10.06 -26.84 5.02
CA ALA A 69 11.13 -27.68 4.52
C ALA A 69 10.68 -29.12 4.39
N SER A 70 11.32 -29.89 3.51
CA SER A 70 11.11 -31.34 3.37
C SER A 70 11.85 -32.16 4.43
N ALA A 71 12.79 -31.53 5.15
CA ALA A 71 13.56 -32.16 6.23
C ALA A 71 13.64 -31.24 7.47
N PRO A 72 13.81 -31.79 8.70
CA PRO A 72 13.84 -30.97 9.92
C PRO A 72 14.99 -29.97 9.99
N ASN A 73 16.08 -30.23 9.29
CA ASN A 73 17.26 -29.36 9.20
C ASN A 73 17.28 -28.43 7.99
N GLY A 74 16.20 -28.41 7.20
CA GLY A 74 16.08 -27.55 6.01
C GLY A 74 16.54 -28.22 4.71
N PRO A 75 16.76 -27.46 3.63
CA PRO A 75 16.67 -26.00 3.57
C PRO A 75 15.28 -25.46 3.81
N TRP A 76 15.20 -24.29 4.48
CA TRP A 76 13.95 -23.63 4.84
C TRP A 76 13.58 -22.57 3.81
N THR A 77 12.38 -22.68 3.22
CA THR A 77 11.85 -21.72 2.27
C THR A 77 10.71 -20.91 2.87
N PRO A 78 10.70 -19.57 2.77
CA PRO A 78 9.56 -18.76 3.15
C PRO A 78 8.30 -19.16 2.36
N ARG A 79 7.17 -19.27 3.06
CA ARG A 79 5.87 -19.61 2.46
C ARG A 79 4.88 -18.47 2.56
N GLN A 80 4.81 -17.85 3.74
CA GLN A 80 3.82 -16.83 4.03
C GLN A 80 4.34 -15.88 5.10
N ASN A 81 4.03 -14.60 4.93
CA ASN A 81 4.21 -13.59 5.95
C ASN A 81 2.86 -13.20 6.56
N THR A 82 2.91 -12.69 7.78
CA THR A 82 1.77 -12.02 8.42
C THR A 82 2.27 -10.91 9.32
N PHE A 83 1.53 -9.83 9.40
CA PHE A 83 1.82 -8.74 10.34
C PHE A 83 1.48 -9.17 11.77
N ALA A 84 2.41 -8.92 12.69
CA ALA A 84 2.20 -9.11 14.12
C ALA A 84 1.78 -7.77 14.76
N THR A 85 0.47 -7.54 14.80
CA THR A 85 -0.14 -6.40 15.50
C THR A 85 -0.46 -6.73 16.96
N ASN A 86 -0.38 -8.01 17.32
CA ASN A 86 -0.48 -8.54 18.69
C ASN A 86 0.63 -9.57 18.91
N SER A 87 1.04 -9.75 20.16
CA SER A 87 2.08 -10.73 20.51
C SER A 87 1.64 -12.19 20.33
N THR A 88 0.34 -12.44 20.25
CA THR A 88 -0.26 -13.75 19.97
C THR A 88 -1.03 -13.69 18.65
N GLY A 89 -1.10 -14.83 17.95
CA GLY A 89 -1.87 -14.92 16.72
C GLY A 89 -2.00 -16.35 16.25
N ALA A 90 -2.78 -16.50 15.18
CA ALA A 90 -2.91 -17.77 14.46
C ALA A 90 -3.18 -17.48 12.97
N LEU A 91 -2.74 -18.38 12.11
CA LEU A 91 -3.09 -18.34 10.69
C LEU A 91 -3.15 -19.74 10.11
N THR A 92 -3.88 -19.91 9.02
CA THR A 92 -3.93 -21.17 8.27
C THR A 92 -2.80 -21.19 7.25
N VAL A 93 -1.94 -22.20 7.35
CA VAL A 93 -0.84 -22.47 6.42
C VAL A 93 -1.32 -23.50 5.40
N PRO A 94 -1.16 -23.25 4.10
CA PRO A 94 -1.47 -24.24 3.09
C PRO A 94 -0.67 -25.52 3.33
N MET A 95 -1.36 -26.64 3.53
CA MET A 95 -0.74 -27.95 3.74
C MET A 95 -0.30 -28.51 2.39
N ALA A 96 1.01 -28.62 2.18
CA ALA A 96 1.56 -29.36 1.04
C ALA A 96 1.42 -30.88 1.30
N GLY A 97 1.05 -31.65 0.29
CA GLY A 97 1.04 -33.11 0.39
C GLY A 97 2.45 -33.66 0.66
N GLY A 98 2.55 -34.67 1.54
CA GLY A 98 3.82 -35.30 1.95
C GLY A 98 4.35 -34.76 3.30
N ASN A 99 5.55 -35.24 3.68
CA ASN A 99 6.22 -34.80 4.91
C ASN A 99 6.71 -33.36 4.73
N CYS A 100 6.09 -32.42 5.47
CA CYS A 100 6.47 -31.02 5.45
C CYS A 100 6.69 -30.53 6.89
N PHE A 101 7.86 -29.98 7.14
CA PHE A 101 8.21 -29.36 8.41
C PHE A 101 7.97 -27.85 8.29
N HIS A 102 7.44 -27.26 9.37
CA HIS A 102 7.19 -25.83 9.43
C HIS A 102 7.94 -25.22 10.61
N ARG A 103 8.47 -24.02 10.40
CA ARG A 103 8.97 -23.17 11.48
C ARG A 103 8.49 -21.73 11.27
N MET A 104 8.56 -20.96 12.33
CA MET A 104 8.22 -19.56 12.32
C MET A 104 9.39 -18.70 12.76
N GLN A 105 9.62 -17.62 12.05
CA GLN A 105 10.54 -16.55 12.43
C GLN A 105 9.75 -15.26 12.57
N ALA A 106 10.20 -14.36 13.44
CA ALA A 106 9.60 -13.03 13.55
C ALA A 106 10.68 -11.96 13.67
N VAL A 107 10.39 -10.80 13.08
CA VAL A 107 11.23 -9.61 13.15
C VAL A 107 10.38 -8.43 13.63
N ALA A 108 10.97 -7.58 14.47
CA ALA A 108 10.32 -6.33 14.88
C ALA A 108 10.39 -5.28 13.75
N VAL A 109 9.39 -4.42 13.70
CA VAL A 109 9.30 -3.29 12.76
C VAL A 109 9.09 -1.98 13.54
N PRO A 110 10.01 -1.60 14.45
CA PRO A 110 9.96 -0.31 15.11
C PRO A 110 10.23 0.83 14.10
N PRO A 111 9.89 2.09 14.42
CA PRO A 111 10.21 3.26 13.57
C PRO A 111 11.70 3.61 13.67
N THR A 112 12.54 2.74 13.14
CA THR A 112 14.00 2.85 13.10
C THR A 112 14.51 2.37 11.75
N PRO A 113 15.75 2.71 11.34
CA PRO A 113 16.32 2.20 10.08
C PRO A 113 16.29 0.66 9.98
N GLN A 114 16.53 -0.04 11.10
CA GLN A 114 16.45 -1.52 11.12
C GLN A 114 15.01 -2.00 10.95
N GLY A 115 14.01 -1.33 11.57
CA GLY A 115 12.61 -1.69 11.39
C GLY A 115 12.14 -1.45 9.96
N PHE A 116 12.55 -0.36 9.34
CA PHE A 116 12.30 -0.11 7.92
C PHE A 116 12.94 -1.20 7.03
N THR A 117 14.20 -1.55 7.28
CA THR A 117 14.87 -2.66 6.60
C THR A 117 14.10 -3.98 6.75
N ASN A 118 13.63 -4.30 7.96
CA ASN A 118 12.82 -5.50 8.19
C ASN A 118 11.51 -5.49 7.43
N LEU A 119 10.84 -4.32 7.33
CA LEU A 119 9.63 -4.14 6.53
C LEU A 119 9.91 -4.36 5.04
N VAL A 120 10.95 -3.74 4.50
CA VAL A 120 11.33 -3.86 3.08
C VAL A 120 11.61 -5.32 2.71
N TYR A 121 12.41 -6.02 3.52
CA TYR A 121 12.76 -7.42 3.25
C TYR A 121 11.64 -8.43 3.57
N ALA A 122 10.52 -8.00 4.12
CA ALA A 122 9.33 -8.82 4.22
C ALA A 122 8.56 -8.90 2.89
N TYR A 123 8.79 -7.94 2.01
CA TYR A 123 8.27 -7.95 0.65
C TYR A 123 9.27 -8.57 -0.32
N GLY A 124 8.78 -9.04 -1.44
CA GLY A 124 9.55 -9.78 -2.42
C GLY A 124 9.55 -9.13 -3.80
N ILE A 125 9.02 -9.87 -4.77
CA ILE A 125 9.03 -9.45 -6.18
C ILE A 125 7.93 -8.47 -6.49
N LEU A 126 8.24 -7.57 -7.44
CA LEU A 126 7.27 -6.76 -8.17
C LEU A 126 6.80 -7.53 -9.40
N GLU A 127 5.51 -7.55 -9.67
CA GLU A 127 4.93 -8.25 -10.82
C GLU A 127 3.71 -7.51 -11.36
N THR A 128 3.46 -7.62 -12.65
CA THR A 128 2.22 -7.19 -13.29
C THR A 128 1.17 -8.29 -13.14
N ILE A 129 0.00 -7.97 -12.60
CA ILE A 129 -1.10 -8.92 -12.43
C ILE A 129 -2.27 -8.67 -13.37
N ALA A 130 -2.38 -7.48 -13.95
CA ALA A 130 -3.36 -7.16 -14.99
C ALA A 130 -2.85 -6.00 -15.87
N GLY A 131 -3.34 -5.99 -17.11
CA GLY A 131 -3.02 -4.96 -18.08
C GLY A 131 -1.93 -5.36 -19.06
N SER A 132 -2.09 -4.95 -20.33
CA SER A 132 -1.14 -5.19 -21.42
C SER A 132 -0.35 -3.94 -21.85
N GLY A 133 -0.64 -2.79 -21.21
CA GLY A 133 0.04 -1.53 -21.49
C GLY A 133 -0.42 -0.76 -22.72
N PHE A 134 -1.58 -1.08 -23.28
CA PHE A 134 -2.12 -0.40 -24.47
C PHE A 134 -3.09 0.75 -24.14
N GLY A 135 -3.58 0.87 -22.92
CA GLY A 135 -4.66 1.78 -22.52
C GLY A 135 -4.25 3.22 -22.21
N ARG A 136 -3.49 3.90 -23.08
CA ARG A 136 -2.86 5.19 -22.79
C ARG A 136 -3.67 6.44 -23.12
N LEU A 137 -4.65 6.35 -24.01
CA LEU A 137 -5.39 7.53 -24.43
C LEU A 137 -6.51 7.85 -23.45
N ASP A 138 -6.72 9.14 -23.21
CA ASP A 138 -7.88 9.62 -22.48
C ASP A 138 -9.17 9.39 -23.28
N ASP A 139 -10.25 9.15 -22.56
CA ASP A 139 -11.60 9.00 -23.09
C ASP A 139 -11.78 7.88 -24.13
N VAL A 140 -10.86 6.89 -24.11
CA VAL A 140 -10.92 5.71 -24.97
C VAL A 140 -11.11 4.46 -24.11
N SER A 141 -12.17 3.69 -24.38
CA SER A 141 -12.30 2.33 -23.86
C SER A 141 -11.52 1.37 -24.76
N TYR A 142 -10.56 0.68 -24.17
CA TYR A 142 -9.75 -0.34 -24.87
C TYR A 142 -10.30 -1.75 -24.65
N TRP A 143 -11.35 -1.91 -23.85
CA TRP A 143 -11.94 -3.22 -23.61
C TRP A 143 -12.45 -3.87 -24.91
N SER A 144 -12.15 -5.16 -25.05
CA SER A 144 -12.68 -6.00 -26.10
C SER A 144 -13.42 -7.18 -25.47
N PRO A 145 -14.56 -7.61 -26.02
CA PRO A 145 -15.23 -8.86 -25.58
C PRO A 145 -14.33 -10.09 -25.61
N TYR A 146 -13.26 -10.08 -26.41
CA TYR A 146 -12.26 -11.16 -26.45
C TYR A 146 -11.37 -11.21 -25.18
N PHE A 147 -11.41 -10.21 -24.33
CA PHE A 147 -10.70 -10.21 -23.05
C PHE A 147 -11.46 -10.92 -21.93
N GLU A 148 -12.74 -11.25 -22.14
CA GLU A 148 -13.52 -11.96 -21.13
C GLU A 148 -12.96 -13.37 -20.91
N GLY A 149 -12.48 -13.64 -19.67
CA GLY A 149 -11.94 -14.94 -19.27
C GLY A 149 -10.49 -15.24 -19.70
N VAL A 150 -9.77 -14.28 -20.32
CA VAL A 150 -8.35 -14.48 -20.66
C VAL A 150 -7.45 -14.16 -19.46
N PRO A 151 -6.14 -14.51 -19.49
CA PRO A 151 -5.16 -14.01 -18.53
C PRO A 151 -5.20 -12.49 -18.44
N ALA A 152 -5.31 -11.94 -17.23
CA ALA A 152 -5.53 -10.51 -17.02
C ALA A 152 -4.41 -9.62 -17.58
N THR A 153 -3.20 -10.16 -17.71
CA THR A 153 -2.04 -9.47 -18.33
C THR A 153 -2.15 -9.32 -19.85
N TRP A 154 -3.13 -9.97 -20.49
CA TRP A 154 -3.38 -9.83 -21.93
C TRP A 154 -4.43 -8.78 -22.25
N ALA A 155 -5.24 -8.41 -21.27
CA ALA A 155 -6.30 -7.41 -21.44
C ALA A 155 -5.74 -5.99 -21.43
N ALA A 156 -6.24 -5.14 -22.33
CA ALA A 156 -5.96 -3.72 -22.27
C ALA A 156 -6.89 -3.05 -21.25
N LEU A 157 -6.31 -2.41 -20.23
CA LEU A 157 -7.03 -1.60 -19.25
C LEU A 157 -7.10 -0.15 -19.73
N SER A 158 -8.21 0.52 -19.44
CA SER A 158 -8.53 1.85 -19.97
C SER A 158 -8.40 2.92 -18.87
N ARG A 159 -7.17 3.23 -18.46
CA ARG A 159 -6.85 4.14 -17.35
C ARG A 159 -7.46 3.70 -16.02
N PRO A 160 -7.03 2.56 -15.47
CA PRO A 160 -7.50 2.08 -14.17
C PRO A 160 -7.14 3.08 -13.07
N HIS A 161 -8.06 3.36 -12.16
CA HIS A 161 -7.85 4.35 -11.11
C HIS A 161 -7.53 3.74 -9.75
N ILE A 162 -8.16 2.65 -9.39
CA ILE A 162 -7.93 1.95 -8.14
C ILE A 162 -8.18 0.45 -8.32
N ALA A 163 -7.40 -0.37 -7.62
CA ALA A 163 -7.59 -1.81 -7.51
C ALA A 163 -7.68 -2.20 -6.04
N MET A 164 -8.65 -3.04 -5.67
CA MET A 164 -8.85 -3.54 -4.31
C MET A 164 -9.22 -5.02 -4.34
N ALA A 165 -8.77 -5.77 -3.32
CA ALA A 165 -9.05 -7.20 -3.23
C ALA A 165 -10.14 -7.52 -2.21
N ASP A 166 -10.84 -8.65 -2.41
CA ASP A 166 -11.64 -9.32 -1.39
C ASP A 166 -10.83 -10.42 -0.69
N ARG A 167 -11.41 -11.04 0.35
CA ARG A 167 -10.73 -12.12 1.09
C ARG A 167 -10.62 -13.43 0.30
N ALA A 168 -11.40 -13.59 -0.77
CA ALA A 168 -11.31 -14.74 -1.66
C ALA A 168 -10.17 -14.60 -2.69
N GLY A 169 -9.47 -13.44 -2.70
CA GLY A 169 -8.35 -13.17 -3.59
C GLY A 169 -8.75 -12.62 -4.96
N ASN A 170 -10.03 -12.25 -5.17
CA ASN A 170 -10.40 -11.47 -6.36
C ASN A 170 -9.87 -10.05 -6.22
N VAL A 171 -9.34 -9.49 -7.31
CA VAL A 171 -8.94 -8.08 -7.39
C VAL A 171 -9.92 -7.35 -8.30
N TYR A 172 -10.60 -6.34 -7.74
CA TYR A 172 -11.55 -5.48 -8.46
C TYR A 172 -10.86 -4.20 -8.88
N ILE A 173 -11.08 -3.77 -10.13
CA ILE A 173 -10.38 -2.66 -10.76
C ILE A 173 -11.42 -1.67 -11.30
N ALA A 174 -11.41 -0.43 -10.83
CA ALA A 174 -12.17 0.65 -11.45
C ALA A 174 -11.46 1.09 -12.73
N ASP A 175 -11.92 0.63 -13.87
CA ASP A 175 -11.37 0.94 -15.19
C ASP A 175 -12.09 2.17 -15.76
N LYS A 176 -11.58 3.34 -15.41
CA LYS A 176 -12.27 4.64 -15.59
C LYS A 176 -12.78 4.84 -17.01
N ASN A 177 -11.89 4.86 -18.00
CA ASN A 177 -12.25 5.09 -19.39
C ASN A 177 -12.88 3.86 -20.05
N GLY A 178 -12.78 2.70 -19.40
CA GLY A 178 -13.49 1.49 -19.75
C GLY A 178 -14.95 1.47 -19.30
N HIS A 179 -15.39 2.51 -18.55
CA HIS A 179 -16.76 2.62 -18.01
C HIS A 179 -17.23 1.35 -17.32
N SER A 180 -16.31 0.70 -16.58
CA SER A 180 -16.54 -0.61 -15.98
C SER A 180 -15.75 -0.82 -14.70
N VAL A 181 -16.16 -1.81 -13.95
CA VAL A 181 -15.34 -2.44 -12.93
C VAL A 181 -14.99 -3.84 -13.45
N LEU A 182 -13.69 -4.13 -13.51
CA LEU A 182 -13.17 -5.43 -13.89
C LEU A 182 -12.83 -6.24 -12.64
N ARG A 183 -12.81 -7.56 -12.74
CA ARG A 183 -12.41 -8.49 -11.70
C ARG A 183 -11.33 -9.43 -12.23
N VAL A 184 -10.18 -9.44 -11.58
CA VAL A 184 -9.17 -10.50 -11.76
C VAL A 184 -9.46 -11.59 -10.74
N ALA A 185 -9.74 -12.78 -11.20
CA ALA A 185 -9.98 -13.95 -10.34
C ALA A 185 -8.64 -14.51 -9.79
N PRO A 186 -8.67 -15.34 -8.72
CA PRO A 186 -7.45 -15.92 -8.13
C PRO A 186 -6.62 -16.78 -9.10
N ASP A 187 -7.23 -17.31 -10.15
CA ASP A 187 -6.56 -18.06 -11.22
C ASP A 187 -5.86 -17.14 -12.26
N GLY A 188 -5.98 -15.81 -12.09
CA GLY A 188 -5.37 -14.79 -12.95
C GLY A 188 -6.22 -14.43 -14.18
N THR A 189 -7.43 -14.95 -14.34
CA THR A 189 -8.33 -14.55 -15.44
C THR A 189 -9.07 -13.27 -15.13
N ILE A 190 -9.36 -12.45 -16.17
CA ILE A 190 -10.08 -11.18 -16.04
C ILE A 190 -11.51 -11.29 -16.56
N HIS A 191 -12.43 -10.63 -15.86
CA HIS A 191 -13.85 -10.62 -16.18
C HIS A 191 -14.47 -9.24 -15.96
N THR A 192 -15.49 -8.91 -16.71
CA THR A 192 -16.37 -7.77 -16.43
C THR A 192 -17.16 -8.03 -15.15
N HIS A 193 -17.01 -7.18 -14.13
CA HIS A 193 -17.78 -7.29 -12.89
C HIS A 193 -18.99 -6.36 -12.88
N ALA A 194 -18.85 -5.13 -13.39
CA ALA A 194 -19.94 -4.15 -13.52
C ALA A 194 -19.66 -3.18 -14.66
N GLY A 195 -20.71 -2.61 -15.22
CA GLY A 195 -20.61 -1.71 -16.37
C GLY A 195 -20.76 -2.47 -17.70
N THR A 196 -21.02 -1.71 -18.76
CA THR A 196 -21.22 -2.22 -20.12
C THR A 196 -20.09 -1.86 -21.07
N HIS A 197 -19.02 -1.24 -20.57
CA HIS A 197 -17.92 -0.64 -21.35
C HIS A 197 -18.35 0.52 -22.26
N VAL A 198 -19.58 1.00 -22.06
CA VAL A 198 -20.13 2.19 -22.73
C VAL A 198 -20.56 3.18 -21.65
N GLY A 199 -20.00 4.38 -21.67
CA GLY A 199 -20.33 5.43 -20.71
C GLY A 199 -21.79 5.87 -20.81
N GLY A 200 -22.45 6.01 -19.66
CA GLY A 200 -23.83 6.45 -19.61
C GLY A 200 -24.58 6.00 -18.37
N PHE A 201 -25.90 6.16 -18.41
CA PHE A 201 -26.82 5.76 -17.36
C PHE A 201 -28.08 5.18 -17.94
N ASN A 202 -28.42 3.94 -17.60
CA ASN A 202 -29.59 3.22 -18.07
C ASN A 202 -30.43 2.61 -16.95
N GLY A 203 -30.21 2.99 -15.68
CA GLY A 203 -31.07 2.57 -14.57
C GLY A 203 -30.41 2.50 -13.20
N GLU A 204 -31.26 2.55 -12.16
CA GLU A 204 -30.82 2.51 -10.75
C GLU A 204 -30.58 1.06 -10.27
N GLY A 205 -31.11 0.07 -10.97
CA GLY A 205 -31.20 -1.30 -10.51
C GLY A 205 -32.43 -1.53 -9.60
N PRO A 206 -32.60 -2.74 -9.00
CA PRO A 206 -31.67 -3.88 -9.09
C PRO A 206 -31.67 -4.56 -10.48
N ALA A 207 -30.47 -4.79 -11.01
CA ALA A 207 -30.27 -5.53 -12.26
C ALA A 207 -28.86 -6.16 -12.26
N PRO A 208 -28.58 -7.14 -13.16
CA PRO A 208 -27.23 -7.67 -13.31
C PRO A 208 -26.24 -6.52 -13.58
N ALA A 209 -25.16 -6.48 -12.83
CA ALA A 209 -24.21 -5.34 -12.83
C ALA A 209 -23.58 -5.10 -14.21
N THR A 210 -23.45 -6.16 -15.02
CA THR A 210 -22.91 -6.11 -16.38
C THR A 210 -23.91 -5.59 -17.43
N THR A 211 -25.18 -5.33 -17.05
CA THR A 211 -26.22 -4.75 -17.92
C THR A 211 -26.48 -3.27 -17.63
N LEU A 212 -25.95 -2.76 -16.52
CA LEU A 212 -26.13 -1.35 -16.16
C LEU A 212 -24.88 -0.55 -16.53
N GLN A 213 -25.10 0.61 -17.14
CA GLN A 213 -24.01 1.52 -17.51
C GLN A 213 -23.41 2.21 -16.29
N LEU A 214 -22.10 2.40 -16.34
CA LEU A 214 -21.31 3.29 -15.49
C LEU A 214 -20.76 4.43 -16.34
N ASN A 215 -20.42 5.55 -15.70
CA ASN A 215 -19.80 6.66 -16.40
C ASN A 215 -18.61 7.20 -15.61
N TYR A 216 -17.41 6.94 -16.08
CA TYR A 216 -16.14 7.26 -15.44
C TYR A 216 -16.10 6.82 -13.97
N PRO A 217 -16.16 5.50 -13.66
CA PRO A 217 -16.02 5.02 -12.30
C PRO A 217 -14.59 5.29 -11.79
N ASN A 218 -14.45 6.24 -10.86
CA ASN A 218 -13.14 6.70 -10.38
C ASN A 218 -12.79 6.19 -8.99
N GLY A 219 -13.78 5.93 -8.13
CA GLY A 219 -13.58 5.42 -6.78
C GLY A 219 -14.16 4.04 -6.61
N LEU A 220 -13.50 3.24 -5.79
CA LEU A 220 -13.89 1.86 -5.48
C LEU A 220 -13.69 1.60 -3.99
N TRP A 221 -14.61 0.84 -3.39
CA TRP A 221 -14.44 0.27 -2.08
C TRP A 221 -14.92 -1.18 -2.08
N THR A 222 -14.01 -2.11 -1.80
CA THR A 222 -14.31 -3.55 -1.80
C THR A 222 -14.30 -4.07 -0.36
N ARG A 223 -15.38 -4.76 0.03
CA ARG A 223 -15.47 -5.45 1.32
C ARG A 223 -14.78 -6.81 1.25
N SER A 224 -14.43 -7.33 2.42
CA SER A 224 -13.82 -8.66 2.57
C SER A 224 -14.68 -9.80 2.03
N ASP A 225 -16.00 -9.63 1.99
CA ASP A 225 -16.99 -10.61 1.51
C ASP A 225 -17.31 -10.48 0.02
N GLY A 226 -16.64 -9.57 -0.71
CA GLY A 226 -16.82 -9.39 -2.15
C GLY A 226 -17.95 -8.44 -2.55
N ILE A 227 -18.59 -7.72 -1.61
CA ILE A 227 -19.44 -6.59 -1.98
C ILE A 227 -18.57 -5.43 -2.43
N VAL A 228 -18.91 -4.85 -3.58
CA VAL A 228 -18.16 -3.76 -4.21
C VAL A 228 -19.02 -2.50 -4.29
N TYR A 229 -18.48 -1.39 -3.82
CA TYR A 229 -19.06 -0.06 -3.99
C TYR A 229 -18.26 0.70 -5.03
N VAL A 230 -18.96 1.42 -5.91
CA VAL A 230 -18.38 2.16 -7.03
C VAL A 230 -18.83 3.61 -6.98
N LEU A 231 -17.89 4.54 -7.00
CA LEU A 231 -18.18 5.93 -7.25
C LEU A 231 -18.32 6.14 -8.76
N ASP A 232 -19.56 6.08 -9.22
CA ASP A 232 -20.01 6.27 -10.60
C ASP A 232 -20.07 7.77 -10.87
N THR A 233 -18.88 8.35 -11.12
CA THR A 233 -18.56 9.77 -10.92
C THR A 233 -19.44 10.68 -11.77
N ASP A 234 -19.47 10.47 -13.09
CA ASP A 234 -20.21 11.34 -13.99
C ASP A 234 -21.73 11.07 -14.00
N ASN A 235 -22.14 9.94 -13.42
CA ASN A 235 -23.54 9.67 -13.10
C ASN A 235 -23.96 10.27 -11.74
N GLY A 236 -23.02 10.77 -10.94
CA GLY A 236 -23.30 11.36 -9.63
C GLY A 236 -23.85 10.38 -8.59
N ARG A 237 -23.39 9.13 -8.61
CA ARG A 237 -23.94 8.03 -7.80
C ARG A 237 -22.87 7.24 -7.09
N VAL A 238 -23.22 6.67 -5.94
CA VAL A 238 -22.51 5.54 -5.38
C VAL A 238 -23.35 4.29 -5.64
N ARG A 239 -22.76 3.36 -6.40
CA ARG A 239 -23.38 2.09 -6.76
C ARG A 239 -22.89 1.00 -5.82
N ARG A 240 -23.72 -0.02 -5.59
CA ARG A 240 -23.42 -1.21 -4.82
C ARG A 240 -23.61 -2.47 -5.68
N VAL A 241 -22.59 -3.28 -5.81
CA VAL A 241 -22.67 -4.61 -6.44
C VAL A 241 -22.57 -5.65 -5.34
N ASN A 242 -23.59 -6.49 -5.23
CA ASN A 242 -23.60 -7.58 -4.25
C ASN A 242 -22.86 -8.83 -4.76
N THR A 243 -22.68 -9.81 -3.89
CA THR A 243 -21.99 -11.08 -4.22
C THR A 243 -22.67 -11.93 -5.27
N ASN A 244 -23.95 -11.65 -5.59
CA ASN A 244 -24.68 -12.30 -6.68
C ASN A 244 -24.56 -11.53 -8.01
N GLY A 245 -23.73 -10.49 -8.08
CA GLY A 245 -23.54 -9.67 -9.27
C GLY A 245 -24.72 -8.73 -9.59
N ILE A 246 -25.56 -8.41 -8.61
CA ILE A 246 -26.66 -7.45 -8.77
C ILE A 246 -26.21 -6.08 -8.33
N MET A 247 -26.37 -5.09 -9.22
CA MET A 247 -26.06 -3.68 -8.95
C MET A 247 -27.32 -2.88 -8.60
N THR A 248 -27.19 -2.03 -7.60
CA THR A 248 -28.19 -1.04 -7.17
C THR A 248 -27.51 0.29 -6.90
N THR A 249 -28.24 1.39 -6.94
CA THR A 249 -27.75 2.65 -6.39
C THR A 249 -27.90 2.65 -4.87
N LEU A 250 -26.81 2.91 -4.15
CA LEU A 250 -26.83 3.07 -2.70
C LEU A 250 -27.34 4.46 -2.32
N PHE A 251 -26.78 5.50 -2.96
CA PHE A 251 -27.25 6.88 -2.82
C PHE A 251 -26.80 7.76 -4.00
N LEU A 252 -27.52 8.90 -4.17
CA LEU A 252 -27.13 9.95 -5.11
C LEU A 252 -26.08 10.85 -4.44
N ALA A 253 -24.87 10.84 -4.96
CA ALA A 253 -23.75 11.64 -4.45
C ALA A 253 -23.84 13.12 -4.83
N THR A 254 -24.91 13.51 -5.55
CA THR A 254 -25.26 14.87 -5.97
C THR A 254 -26.63 15.29 -5.47
N SER A 255 -27.24 14.60 -4.50
CA SER A 255 -28.61 14.83 -4.05
C SER A 255 -28.84 16.21 -3.41
N ASP A 256 -27.77 16.91 -3.02
CA ASP A 256 -27.81 18.30 -2.55
C ASP A 256 -27.55 19.36 -3.64
N GLY A 257 -27.52 18.94 -4.91
CA GLY A 257 -27.25 19.80 -6.05
C GLY A 257 -25.77 20.11 -6.30
N SER A 258 -24.85 19.59 -5.47
CA SER A 258 -23.40 19.78 -5.68
C SER A 258 -22.85 18.75 -6.66
N ALA A 259 -22.00 19.19 -7.59
CA ALA A 259 -21.28 18.30 -8.49
C ALA A 259 -20.18 17.52 -7.73
N ILE A 260 -19.86 16.31 -8.19
CA ILE A 260 -18.75 15.52 -7.63
C ILE A 260 -17.40 16.07 -8.08
N ASN A 261 -17.30 16.67 -9.26
CA ASN A 261 -16.09 17.27 -9.86
C ASN A 261 -14.82 16.44 -9.58
N VAL A 262 -14.53 15.49 -10.45
CA VAL A 262 -13.35 14.61 -10.31
C VAL A 262 -13.36 13.82 -8.98
N GLY A 263 -14.47 13.13 -8.69
CA GLY A 263 -14.59 12.25 -7.51
C GLY A 263 -13.62 11.08 -7.62
N ARG A 264 -12.97 10.72 -6.50
CA ARG A 264 -11.97 9.63 -6.48
C ARG A 264 -12.16 8.71 -5.29
N GLY A 265 -11.56 8.99 -4.15
CA GLY A 265 -11.65 8.13 -2.97
C GLY A 265 -13.10 7.83 -2.57
N LEU A 266 -13.36 6.59 -2.21
CA LEU A 266 -14.62 6.10 -1.69
C LEU A 266 -14.38 5.14 -0.54
N TRP A 267 -15.15 5.28 0.52
CA TRP A 267 -15.26 4.32 1.61
C TRP A 267 -16.70 4.19 2.06
N VAL A 268 -17.15 2.97 2.30
CA VAL A 268 -18.49 2.69 2.81
C VAL A 268 -18.37 1.77 4.02
N ARG A 269 -18.97 2.15 5.14
CA ARG A 269 -19.01 1.33 6.35
C ARG A 269 -19.77 0.03 6.10
N ALA A 270 -19.39 -1.03 6.78
CA ALA A 270 -19.93 -2.38 6.53
C ALA A 270 -21.45 -2.48 6.73
N ASP A 271 -22.04 -1.66 7.57
CA ASP A 271 -23.49 -1.58 7.81
C ASP A 271 -24.23 -0.60 6.88
N GLU A 272 -23.50 0.02 5.93
CA GLU A 272 -23.98 1.01 4.96
C GLU A 272 -24.61 2.27 5.62
N ALA A 273 -24.35 2.51 6.90
CA ALA A 273 -24.90 3.65 7.63
C ALA A 273 -24.02 4.91 7.57
N LEU A 274 -22.84 4.82 6.92
CA LEU A 274 -21.93 5.94 6.70
C LEU A 274 -21.09 5.67 5.47
N ALA A 275 -20.92 6.68 4.62
CA ALA A 275 -19.94 6.68 3.56
C ALA A 275 -19.15 7.98 3.54
N TYR A 276 -17.90 7.91 3.08
CA TYR A 276 -17.06 9.06 2.74
C TYR A 276 -16.61 8.99 1.29
N PHE A 277 -16.52 10.12 0.62
CA PHE A 277 -15.96 10.20 -0.73
C PHE A 277 -15.32 11.57 -1.00
N CYS A 278 -14.31 11.57 -1.87
CA CYS A 278 -13.65 12.77 -2.33
C CYS A 278 -14.40 13.34 -3.52
N ALA A 279 -14.75 14.62 -3.45
CA ALA A 279 -15.44 15.36 -4.51
C ALA A 279 -14.65 16.64 -4.85
N GLY A 280 -13.63 16.51 -5.69
CA GLY A 280 -12.73 17.59 -6.09
C GLY A 280 -11.99 18.20 -4.90
N THR A 281 -12.44 19.34 -4.42
CA THR A 281 -11.82 20.09 -3.31
C THR A 281 -12.49 19.86 -1.95
N LYS A 282 -13.39 18.87 -1.85
CA LYS A 282 -14.18 18.59 -0.64
C LYS A 282 -14.17 17.11 -0.28
N LEU A 283 -14.00 16.82 1.00
CA LEU A 283 -14.33 15.52 1.57
C LEU A 283 -15.81 15.54 1.98
N ARG A 284 -16.59 14.64 1.40
CA ARG A 284 -18.01 14.50 1.63
C ARG A 284 -18.32 13.28 2.49
N SER A 285 -19.37 13.36 3.28
CA SER A 285 -19.96 12.24 3.99
C SER A 285 -21.42 12.05 3.61
N TRP A 286 -21.91 10.84 3.72
CA TRP A 286 -23.31 10.49 3.55
C TRP A 286 -23.78 9.54 4.64
N THR A 287 -25.00 9.75 5.10
CA THR A 287 -25.75 8.82 5.98
C THR A 287 -27.19 8.68 5.51
N PRO A 288 -27.87 7.54 5.73
CA PRO A 288 -29.26 7.36 5.31
C PRO A 288 -30.20 8.43 5.89
N ALA A 289 -30.02 8.80 7.14
CA ALA A 289 -30.88 9.77 7.83
C ALA A 289 -30.50 11.23 7.60
N GLY A 290 -29.19 11.52 7.42
CA GLY A 290 -28.67 12.89 7.35
C GLY A 290 -28.32 13.37 5.94
N GLY A 291 -28.44 12.50 4.92
CA GLY A 291 -28.06 12.81 3.55
C GLY A 291 -26.59 13.16 3.40
N LEU A 292 -26.28 13.99 2.41
CA LEU A 292 -24.94 14.46 2.10
C LEU A 292 -24.53 15.64 3.01
N LYS A 293 -23.26 15.62 3.45
CA LYS A 293 -22.61 16.73 4.16
C LYS A 293 -21.19 16.92 3.67
N THR A 294 -20.68 18.14 3.75
CA THR A 294 -19.24 18.40 3.62
C THR A 294 -18.61 18.22 4.99
N LEU A 295 -17.71 17.24 5.13
CA LEU A 295 -16.95 17.03 6.35
C LEU A 295 -15.78 17.99 6.45
N ALA A 296 -15.05 18.18 5.34
CA ALA A 296 -13.91 19.09 5.24
C ALA A 296 -13.81 19.69 3.84
N SER A 297 -13.20 20.86 3.71
CA SER A 297 -13.03 21.57 2.45
C SER A 297 -11.74 22.42 2.48
N GLY A 298 -11.43 23.08 1.36
CA GLY A 298 -10.24 23.91 1.23
C GLY A 298 -9.05 23.16 0.65
N PHE A 299 -9.28 21.96 0.13
CA PHE A 299 -8.28 21.20 -0.59
C PHE A 299 -8.09 21.71 -2.02
N SER A 300 -6.98 21.37 -2.64
CA SER A 300 -6.70 21.72 -4.03
C SER A 300 -7.28 20.66 -4.99
N GLU A 301 -6.92 19.39 -4.81
CA GLU A 301 -7.43 18.27 -5.60
C GLU A 301 -7.28 16.97 -4.81
N LEU A 302 -8.34 16.52 -4.15
CA LEU A 302 -8.34 15.27 -3.38
C LEU A 302 -8.19 14.05 -4.29
N GLY A 303 -7.34 13.15 -3.85
CA GLY A 303 -7.16 11.82 -4.41
C GLY A 303 -8.01 10.76 -3.70
N ASP A 304 -7.37 9.62 -3.37
CA ASP A 304 -8.01 8.54 -2.63
C ASP A 304 -8.05 8.85 -1.12
N LEU A 305 -8.83 8.04 -0.42
CA LEU A 305 -8.97 8.12 1.03
C LEU A 305 -8.90 6.74 1.69
N TYR A 306 -8.54 6.74 2.96
CA TYR A 306 -8.69 5.61 3.86
C TYR A 306 -9.35 6.07 5.17
N VAL A 307 -10.22 5.24 5.75
CA VAL A 307 -10.87 5.55 7.04
C VAL A 307 -10.30 4.64 8.12
N GLU A 308 -9.72 5.23 9.15
CA GLU A 308 -9.16 4.52 10.28
C GLU A 308 -10.26 3.96 11.20
N PRO A 309 -9.98 2.90 11.97
CA PRO A 309 -10.96 2.35 12.94
C PRO A 309 -11.48 3.38 13.94
N GLY A 310 -10.71 4.43 14.24
CA GLY A 310 -11.11 5.55 15.10
C GLY A 310 -12.05 6.56 14.44
N GLY A 311 -12.28 6.45 13.14
CA GLY A 311 -13.13 7.35 12.35
C GLY A 311 -12.39 8.51 11.68
N ASP A 312 -11.09 8.68 11.90
CA ASP A 312 -10.28 9.62 11.16
C ASP A 312 -10.20 9.23 9.67
N VAL A 313 -10.22 10.20 8.78
CA VAL A 313 -10.09 9.98 7.33
C VAL A 313 -8.73 10.48 6.87
N ILE A 314 -7.93 9.60 6.28
CA ILE A 314 -6.64 9.95 5.69
C ILE A 314 -6.86 10.21 4.21
N VAL A 315 -6.38 11.34 3.68
CA VAL A 315 -6.56 11.73 2.27
C VAL A 315 -5.25 12.24 1.69
N GLY A 316 -5.06 12.02 0.38
CA GLY A 316 -4.05 12.71 -0.41
C GLY A 316 -4.63 13.96 -1.08
N ASP A 317 -3.96 15.11 -0.99
CA ASP A 317 -4.27 16.30 -1.77
C ASP A 317 -3.17 16.50 -2.82
N ARG A 318 -3.46 16.00 -4.02
CA ARG A 318 -2.54 16.01 -5.15
C ARG A 318 -2.07 17.43 -5.50
N GLY A 319 -3.04 18.36 -5.60
CA GLY A 319 -2.73 19.72 -6.04
C GLY A 319 -1.98 20.55 -5.00
N ALA A 320 -2.11 20.21 -3.70
CA ALA A 320 -1.43 20.90 -2.62
C ALA A 320 -0.15 20.18 -2.15
N ASN A 321 0.16 18.98 -2.64
CA ASN A 321 1.31 18.17 -2.25
C ASN A 321 1.34 17.83 -0.74
N TYR A 322 0.15 17.52 -0.16
CA TYR A 322 -0.04 17.14 1.23
C TYR A 322 -0.82 15.85 1.38
N ALA A 323 -0.49 15.06 2.39
CA ALA A 323 -1.38 14.07 2.98
C ALA A 323 -1.96 14.62 4.28
N TYR A 324 -3.27 14.51 4.46
CA TYR A 324 -3.99 15.00 5.64
C TYR A 324 -4.64 13.88 6.43
N ARG A 325 -4.76 14.08 7.74
CA ARG A 325 -5.72 13.41 8.61
C ARG A 325 -6.87 14.37 8.87
N ILE A 326 -8.09 13.92 8.60
CA ILE A 326 -9.33 14.66 8.81
C ILE A 326 -10.06 13.98 9.96
N HIS A 327 -10.29 14.71 11.04
CA HIS A 327 -11.01 14.21 12.21
C HIS A 327 -12.53 14.20 11.97
N PRO A 328 -13.31 13.39 12.73
CA PRO A 328 -14.78 13.35 12.59
C PRO A 328 -15.49 14.70 12.79
N ASN A 329 -14.85 15.65 13.46
CA ASN A 329 -15.34 17.03 13.62
C ASN A 329 -14.99 17.97 12.46
N GLY A 330 -14.28 17.45 11.41
CA GLY A 330 -13.84 18.19 10.25
C GLY A 330 -12.51 18.95 10.40
N SER A 331 -11.88 18.93 11.56
CA SER A 331 -10.54 19.52 11.71
C SER A 331 -9.49 18.71 10.94
N GLN A 332 -8.43 19.39 10.49
CA GLN A 332 -7.43 18.82 9.59
C GLN A 332 -6.04 18.91 10.21
N THR A 333 -5.24 17.85 10.04
CA THR A 333 -3.83 17.79 10.44
C THR A 333 -3.00 17.31 9.25
N ILE A 334 -1.90 17.99 8.94
CA ILE A 334 -0.96 17.54 7.92
C ILE A 334 -0.18 16.34 8.46
N LEU A 335 -0.18 15.25 7.74
CA LEU A 335 0.60 14.04 8.03
C LEU A 335 1.94 14.03 7.31
N ALA A 336 1.96 14.48 6.06
CA ALA A 336 3.15 14.47 5.22
C ALA A 336 3.04 15.52 4.11
N GLY A 337 4.18 15.90 3.55
CA GLY A 337 4.29 16.93 2.54
C GLY A 337 4.66 18.27 3.15
N ASN A 338 5.37 19.10 2.37
CA ASN A 338 5.76 20.48 2.73
C ASN A 338 5.05 21.53 1.85
N GLY A 339 4.07 21.11 1.04
CA GLY A 339 3.33 21.97 0.10
C GLY A 339 4.09 22.26 -1.20
N THR A 340 5.27 21.71 -1.38
CA THR A 340 6.08 21.87 -2.60
C THR A 340 6.41 20.51 -3.23
N THR A 341 7.06 20.53 -4.39
CA THR A 341 7.52 19.32 -5.06
C THR A 341 8.96 18.93 -4.69
N ASN A 342 9.65 19.76 -3.89
CA ASN A 342 11.08 19.62 -3.58
C ASN A 342 11.34 19.71 -2.07
N GLY A 343 12.55 19.29 -1.67
CA GLY A 343 13.02 19.33 -0.30
C GLY A 343 12.84 18.01 0.44
N GLY A 344 13.61 17.80 1.50
CA GLY A 344 13.64 16.56 2.27
C GLY A 344 14.11 15.36 1.44
N GLY A 345 13.36 14.29 1.51
CA GLY A 345 13.60 13.05 0.77
C GLY A 345 13.62 11.83 1.69
N ASP A 346 14.23 10.75 1.20
CA ASP A 346 14.34 9.49 1.93
C ASP A 346 15.10 9.67 3.27
N GLY A 347 14.50 9.21 4.37
CA GLY A 347 15.04 9.33 5.72
C GLY A 347 14.84 10.70 6.40
N PHE A 348 14.14 11.64 5.77
CA PHE A 348 13.82 12.95 6.37
C PHE A 348 12.44 12.95 7.04
N SER A 349 12.17 14.03 7.80
CA SER A 349 10.82 14.30 8.31
C SER A 349 9.84 14.41 7.14
N ALA A 350 8.70 13.73 7.25
CA ALA A 350 7.66 13.77 6.24
C ALA A 350 7.11 15.18 6.01
N LEU A 351 7.08 16.03 7.07
CA LEU A 351 6.65 17.43 6.98
C LEU A 351 7.68 18.35 6.33
N ALA A 352 8.92 17.90 6.15
CA ALA A 352 9.98 18.64 5.45
C ALA A 352 10.18 18.16 4.01
N THR A 353 9.49 17.10 3.60
CA THR A 353 9.66 16.45 2.29
C THR A 353 8.61 16.91 1.30
N GLY A 354 9.05 17.30 0.11
CA GLY A 354 8.17 17.57 -1.03
C GLY A 354 7.61 16.27 -1.59
N LEU A 355 6.27 16.18 -1.67
CA LEU A 355 5.56 15.00 -2.19
C LEU A 355 4.80 15.38 -3.46
N TYR A 356 5.46 15.27 -4.61
CA TYR A 356 4.89 15.75 -5.86
C TYR A 356 3.63 14.96 -6.26
N GLY A 357 2.48 15.59 -6.02
CA GLY A 357 1.16 15.05 -6.35
C GLY A 357 0.76 13.86 -5.48
N VAL A 358 0.91 13.90 -4.14
CA VAL A 358 0.47 12.82 -3.26
C VAL A 358 -1.02 12.56 -3.42
N ARG A 359 -1.38 11.30 -3.73
CA ARG A 359 -2.73 10.98 -4.19
C ARG A 359 -3.42 9.88 -3.40
N SER A 360 -2.73 8.80 -3.08
CA SER A 360 -3.35 7.64 -2.44
C SER A 360 -2.61 7.28 -1.15
N PRO A 361 -3.26 7.40 0.01
CA PRO A 361 -2.76 6.91 1.28
C PRO A 361 -3.30 5.50 1.56
N TRP A 362 -2.47 4.63 2.16
CA TRP A 362 -2.92 3.33 2.67
C TRP A 362 -2.18 2.95 3.96
N PRO A 363 -2.86 2.48 5.02
CA PRO A 363 -2.20 2.15 6.27
C PRO A 363 -1.38 0.85 6.15
N VAL A 364 -0.30 0.79 6.90
CA VAL A 364 0.46 -0.44 7.11
C VAL A 364 0.08 -1.02 8.46
N PRO A 365 -0.25 -2.31 8.58
CA PRO A 365 -0.72 -2.89 9.84
C PRO A 365 0.25 -2.77 11.02
N THR A 366 1.55 -2.63 10.76
CA THR A 366 2.58 -2.36 11.77
C THR A 366 2.67 -0.89 12.18
N GLY A 367 1.84 -0.04 11.61
CA GLY A 367 1.80 1.40 11.82
C GLY A 367 2.37 2.20 10.66
N GLY A 368 1.96 3.47 10.56
CA GLY A 368 2.33 4.35 9.45
C GLY A 368 1.50 4.15 8.20
N TYR A 369 1.93 4.77 7.10
CA TYR A 369 1.16 4.83 5.85
C TYR A 369 2.05 4.65 4.63
N LEU A 370 1.53 3.97 3.63
CA LEU A 370 1.98 4.09 2.26
C LEU A 370 1.40 5.37 1.67
N LEU A 371 2.20 6.12 0.94
CA LEU A 371 1.79 7.32 0.22
C LEU A 371 2.24 7.20 -1.23
N LEU A 372 1.31 7.14 -2.16
CA LEU A 372 1.61 7.11 -3.59
C LEU A 372 1.50 8.52 -4.17
N THR A 373 2.57 8.99 -4.82
CA THR A 373 2.57 10.25 -5.56
C THR A 373 2.29 9.97 -7.03
N HIS A 374 1.38 10.75 -7.61
CA HIS A 374 1.00 10.63 -9.00
C HIS A 374 2.05 11.27 -9.92
N ASP A 375 2.21 12.60 -9.81
CA ASP A 375 3.12 13.36 -10.68
C ASP A 375 4.60 13.03 -10.38
N GLY A 376 4.91 12.64 -9.14
CA GLY A 376 6.24 12.18 -8.73
C GLY A 376 6.54 10.73 -9.07
N CYS A 377 5.55 9.94 -9.46
CA CYS A 377 5.71 8.50 -9.78
C CYS A 377 6.40 7.70 -8.68
N GLN A 378 6.10 7.96 -7.39
CA GLN A 378 6.83 7.41 -6.26
C GLN A 378 5.89 6.76 -5.24
N LEU A 379 6.33 5.65 -4.66
CA LEU A 379 5.72 5.05 -3.48
C LEU A 379 6.61 5.30 -2.27
N TRP A 380 6.04 5.92 -1.25
CA TRP A 380 6.68 6.26 0.02
C TRP A 380 6.07 5.50 1.18
N TYR A 381 6.86 5.26 2.20
CA TYR A 381 6.39 4.79 3.51
C TYR A 381 6.65 5.87 4.57
N LEU A 382 5.60 6.37 5.18
CA LEU A 382 5.63 7.24 6.36
C LEU A 382 5.59 6.35 7.60
N ASP A 383 6.63 6.37 8.42
CA ASP A 383 6.68 5.60 9.65
C ASP A 383 5.98 6.30 10.82
N THR A 384 5.85 5.62 11.95
CA THR A 384 5.19 6.16 13.15
C THR A 384 5.99 7.22 13.91
N ALA A 385 7.26 7.44 13.55
CA ALA A 385 8.09 8.53 14.07
C ALA A 385 7.98 9.79 13.19
N GLY A 386 7.22 9.74 12.08
CA GLY A 386 7.08 10.85 11.15
C GLY A 386 8.23 10.99 10.15
N ILE A 387 9.03 9.93 9.98
CA ILE A 387 10.09 9.85 8.97
C ILE A 387 9.51 9.17 7.72
N ILE A 388 9.89 9.71 6.55
CA ILE A 388 9.43 9.16 5.27
C ILE A 388 10.55 8.39 4.57
N HIS A 389 10.20 7.28 3.93
CA HIS A 389 11.14 6.38 3.27
C HIS A 389 10.67 6.09 1.85
N LEU A 390 11.58 6.22 0.86
CA LEU A 390 11.27 5.93 -0.53
C LEU A 390 11.30 4.41 -0.77
N LEU A 391 10.17 3.84 -1.14
CA LEU A 391 10.04 2.40 -1.47
C LEU A 391 10.24 2.10 -2.95
N LEU A 392 9.56 2.86 -3.81
CA LEU A 392 9.69 2.76 -5.27
C LEU A 392 9.85 4.13 -5.87
N ASN A 393 10.70 4.20 -6.87
CA ASN A 393 10.86 5.35 -7.75
C ASN A 393 10.31 5.04 -9.13
N GLY A 394 10.00 6.07 -9.90
CA GLY A 394 9.44 5.93 -11.23
C GLY A 394 9.61 7.17 -12.09
N SER A 395 9.01 7.14 -13.25
CA SER A 395 8.86 8.28 -14.16
C SER A 395 7.68 8.01 -15.10
N GLU A 396 7.13 9.05 -15.70
CA GLU A 396 5.95 8.99 -16.59
C GLU A 396 6.02 7.87 -17.66
N LEU A 397 7.22 7.54 -18.12
CA LEU A 397 7.44 6.58 -19.21
C LEU A 397 8.03 5.24 -18.75
N THR A 398 8.05 4.97 -17.46
CA THR A 398 8.68 3.77 -16.94
C THR A 398 7.67 2.71 -16.54
N HIS A 399 7.87 1.49 -17.07
CA HIS A 399 7.24 0.28 -16.55
C HIS A 399 8.26 -0.85 -16.68
N ASN A 400 8.87 -1.28 -15.57
CA ASN A 400 9.86 -2.36 -15.57
C ASN A 400 9.96 -3.06 -14.20
N GLY A 401 10.89 -3.97 -14.07
CA GLY A 401 11.24 -4.63 -12.82
C GLY A 401 10.36 -5.83 -12.46
N ASP A 402 9.51 -6.32 -13.38
CA ASP A 402 8.73 -7.53 -13.14
C ASP A 402 9.65 -8.74 -12.94
N GLY A 403 9.28 -9.57 -11.93
CA GLY A 403 10.05 -10.74 -11.54
C GLY A 403 11.28 -10.44 -10.67
N ALA A 404 11.64 -9.15 -10.49
CA ALA A 404 12.75 -8.75 -9.64
C ALA A 404 12.31 -8.30 -8.24
N PHE A 405 13.25 -8.25 -7.30
CA PHE A 405 13.03 -7.66 -5.99
C PHE A 405 12.56 -6.21 -6.13
N PHE A 406 11.46 -5.89 -5.45
CA PHE A 406 10.79 -4.59 -5.67
C PHE A 406 11.64 -3.40 -5.24
N TYR A 407 12.38 -3.53 -4.13
CA TYR A 407 13.10 -2.41 -3.53
C TYR A 407 14.42 -2.13 -4.27
N ASN A 408 14.46 -1.02 -4.91
CA ASN A 408 15.65 -0.32 -5.39
C ASN A 408 15.22 1.11 -5.71
N PRO A 409 15.38 2.06 -4.77
CA PRO A 409 14.89 3.43 -4.95
C PRO A 409 15.65 4.24 -6.01
N TYR A 410 16.79 3.74 -6.48
CA TYR A 410 17.60 4.41 -7.51
C TYR A 410 17.21 4.04 -8.95
N VAL A 411 16.41 2.98 -9.14
CA VAL A 411 15.98 2.52 -10.44
C VAL A 411 14.49 2.78 -10.62
N PRO A 412 14.07 3.61 -11.58
CA PRO A 412 12.66 3.81 -11.89
C PRO A 412 11.99 2.49 -12.30
N LYS A 413 10.84 2.18 -11.69
CA LYS A 413 10.12 0.93 -11.94
C LYS A 413 8.65 1.12 -12.25
N ILE A 414 8.04 2.21 -11.76
CA ILE A 414 6.62 2.50 -11.93
C ILE A 414 6.41 3.78 -12.73
N SER A 415 5.29 3.83 -13.45
CA SER A 415 4.79 5.05 -14.09
C SER A 415 3.88 5.84 -13.15
N GLU A 416 3.10 6.77 -13.68
CA GLU A 416 2.13 7.55 -12.91
C GLU A 416 1.16 6.66 -12.13
N GLY A 417 1.37 6.59 -10.82
CA GLY A 417 0.53 5.83 -9.92
C GLY A 417 -0.75 6.59 -9.55
N ARG A 418 -1.90 5.90 -9.52
CA ARG A 418 -3.19 6.49 -9.11
C ARG A 418 -3.60 6.04 -7.72
N ALA A 419 -3.42 4.77 -7.41
CA ALA A 419 -3.78 4.21 -6.11
C ALA A 419 -2.76 3.17 -5.65
N VAL A 420 -2.56 3.10 -4.34
CA VAL A 420 -1.93 1.99 -3.65
C VAL A 420 -2.92 1.42 -2.63
N THR A 421 -3.09 0.11 -2.62
CA THR A 421 -3.90 -0.61 -1.64
C THR A 421 -3.14 -1.85 -1.15
N MET A 422 -3.69 -2.54 -0.18
CA MET A 422 -3.14 -3.81 0.32
C MET A 422 -4.24 -4.87 0.28
N ASP A 423 -3.92 -6.05 -0.22
CA ASP A 423 -4.84 -7.18 -0.17
C ASP A 423 -4.85 -7.86 1.21
N TYR A 424 -5.70 -8.87 1.38
CA TYR A 424 -5.86 -9.58 2.66
C TYR A 424 -4.68 -10.51 3.01
N GLU A 425 -3.77 -10.75 2.07
CA GLU A 425 -2.51 -11.46 2.30
C GLU A 425 -1.36 -10.51 2.65
N GLY A 426 -1.58 -9.19 2.56
CA GLY A 426 -0.60 -8.15 2.81
C GLY A 426 0.19 -7.73 1.57
N ASN A 427 -0.13 -8.26 0.38
CA ASN A 427 0.51 -7.80 -0.86
C ASN A 427 0.07 -6.37 -1.18
N LEU A 428 0.96 -5.56 -1.73
CA LEU A 428 0.62 -4.22 -2.19
C LEU A 428 0.13 -4.29 -3.63
N LEU A 429 -0.96 -3.57 -3.91
CA LEU A 429 -1.50 -3.37 -5.25
C LEU A 429 -1.28 -1.92 -5.66
N ILE A 430 -0.68 -1.69 -6.82
CA ILE A 430 -0.39 -0.36 -7.37
C ILE A 430 -1.08 -0.23 -8.73
N CYS A 431 -1.85 0.84 -8.90
CA CYS A 431 -2.50 1.19 -10.15
C CYS A 431 -1.59 2.14 -10.94
N GLU A 432 -1.01 1.67 -12.04
CA GLU A 432 -0.28 2.50 -13.02
C GLU A 432 -1.24 2.88 -14.15
N SER A 433 -1.97 3.98 -13.95
CA SER A 433 -3.13 4.34 -14.77
C SER A 433 -2.80 4.62 -16.22
N ASP A 434 -1.77 5.44 -16.47
CA ASP A 434 -1.49 5.93 -17.82
C ASP A 434 -0.89 4.86 -18.74
N TYR A 435 -0.35 3.81 -18.15
CA TYR A 435 0.07 2.61 -18.87
C TYR A 435 -0.97 1.48 -18.86
N GLY A 436 -2.02 1.59 -18.03
CA GLY A 436 -3.04 0.57 -17.93
C GLY A 436 -2.53 -0.72 -17.30
N TYR A 437 -1.80 -0.64 -16.18
CA TYR A 437 -1.31 -1.80 -15.44
C TYR A 437 -1.78 -1.82 -14.00
N ILE A 438 -1.97 -3.02 -13.47
CA ILE A 438 -2.06 -3.27 -12.03
C ILE A 438 -0.83 -4.08 -11.64
N ARG A 439 -0.01 -3.51 -10.75
CA ARG A 439 1.19 -4.14 -10.21
C ARG A 439 0.91 -4.69 -8.81
N ARG A 440 1.61 -5.77 -8.48
CA ARG A 440 1.61 -6.34 -7.14
C ARG A 440 3.03 -6.46 -6.59
N ILE A 441 3.24 -6.08 -5.33
CA ILE A 441 4.44 -6.42 -4.59
C ILE A 441 4.06 -7.50 -3.60
N ARG A 442 4.66 -8.69 -3.73
CA ARG A 442 4.32 -9.83 -2.89
C ARG A 442 4.81 -9.63 -1.46
N PHE A 443 3.92 -9.83 -0.48
CA PHE A 443 4.27 -9.89 0.93
C PHE A 443 4.84 -11.27 1.28
N GLN A 444 5.94 -11.58 0.64
CA GLN A 444 6.66 -12.85 0.80
C GLN A 444 8.16 -12.57 0.80
N ARG A 445 8.81 -12.85 1.92
CA ARG A 445 10.25 -12.66 2.05
C ARG A 445 11.01 -13.46 0.98
N ILE A 446 11.85 -12.78 0.24
CA ILE A 446 12.91 -13.42 -0.55
C ILE A 446 14.13 -13.49 0.36
N PRO A 447 14.84 -14.63 0.47
CA PRO A 447 16.15 -14.64 1.11
C PRO A 447 17.03 -13.55 0.48
N PRO A 448 17.82 -12.80 1.26
CA PRO A 448 18.79 -11.89 0.66
C PRO A 448 19.69 -12.69 -0.28
N PRO A 449 20.14 -12.10 -1.40
CA PRO A 449 21.16 -12.74 -2.22
C PRO A 449 22.38 -13.03 -1.36
N GLU A 450 22.92 -14.24 -1.48
CA GLU A 450 24.14 -14.69 -0.79
C GLU A 450 25.36 -13.85 -1.19
#